data_4efcc80fbd55761c9ec6359fa92a4be9
#
_entry.id   4efcc80fbd55761c9ec6359fa92a4be9
#
_cell.length_a   1.000
_cell.length_b   1.000
_cell.length_c   1.000
_cell.angle_alpha   90.00
_cell.angle_beta   90.00
_cell.angle_gamma   90.00
#
_symmetry.space_group_name_H-M   'P 1'
#
loop_
_entity.id
_entity.type
_entity.pdbx_description
1 polymer ?
#
loop_
_entity_poly.entity_id
_entity_poly.type
_entity_poly.pdbx_seq_one_letter_code
_entity_poly.pdbx_strand_id
1 'polypeptide(L)'
;LKRRKFLRYNFPLTNYYTYVIKMNNRFNTEVPPLKGSKPIYAKKANLKAKWTYNSKDNINGYTDPISKTKIEMIKNIEKLYILLKKNNIKMSLAVYPWPQTLENDTVDSQHVKMWEEFCLNKCEKFINFFPYFFNEKKESSHLNVLREFYFWNDVHFNKKGNIFLGEKLADVF
;
A
#
# COMPACT_ATOMS: atom_id res chain seq x y z
N LEU A 1 -4.83 -3.09 -29.19
CA LEU A 1 -3.47 -3.27 -28.69
C LEU A 1 -2.40 -2.76 -29.67
N LYS A 2 -2.48 -3.07 -30.98
CA LYS A 2 -1.51 -2.64 -32.02
C LYS A 2 -1.46 -1.11 -32.20
N ARG A 3 -2.62 -0.42 -32.20
CA ARG A 3 -2.73 1.04 -32.37
C ARG A 3 -2.07 1.82 -31.22
N ARG A 4 -2.16 1.32 -29.96
CA ARG A 4 -1.50 1.94 -28.80
C ARG A 4 0.02 1.77 -28.83
N LYS A 5 0.54 0.64 -29.31
CA LYS A 5 1.98 0.44 -29.47
C LYS A 5 2.53 1.37 -30.56
N PHE A 6 1.85 1.48 -31.71
CA PHE A 6 2.24 2.36 -32.82
C PHE A 6 2.38 3.83 -32.37
N LEU A 7 1.37 4.37 -31.68
CA LEU A 7 1.43 5.73 -31.15
C LEU A 7 2.54 5.96 -30.14
N ARG A 8 2.87 4.93 -29.35
CA ARG A 8 3.90 5.00 -28.32
C ARG A 8 5.32 5.13 -28.91
N TYR A 9 5.58 4.46 -30.03
CA TYR A 9 6.90 4.46 -30.66
C TYR A 9 7.10 5.63 -31.63
N ASN A 10 6.05 6.05 -32.31
CA ASN A 10 6.16 7.06 -33.38
C ASN A 10 5.85 8.49 -32.93
N PHE A 11 5.20 8.64 -31.77
CA PHE A 11 4.84 9.97 -31.22
C PHE A 11 5.13 10.06 -29.71
N PRO A 12 6.41 10.06 -29.30
CA PRO A 12 6.78 10.05 -27.87
C PRO A 12 6.27 11.28 -27.12
N LEU A 13 6.27 12.48 -27.75
CA LEU A 13 5.74 13.71 -27.16
C LEU A 13 4.24 13.62 -26.92
N THR A 14 3.46 13.09 -27.85
CA THR A 14 2.01 12.91 -27.69
C THR A 14 1.70 11.95 -26.54
N ASN A 15 2.51 10.92 -26.36
CA ASN A 15 2.41 10.01 -25.21
C ASN A 15 2.76 10.70 -23.90
N TYR A 16 3.82 11.51 -23.88
CA TYR A 16 4.20 12.29 -22.72
C TYR A 16 3.09 13.25 -22.30
N TYR A 17 2.55 14.05 -23.24
CA TYR A 17 1.43 14.94 -22.97
C TYR A 17 0.17 14.18 -22.53
N THR A 18 -0.17 13.07 -23.17
CA THR A 18 -1.32 12.25 -22.74
C THR A 18 -1.10 11.65 -21.35
N TYR A 19 0.13 11.27 -21.02
CA TYR A 19 0.51 10.80 -19.70
C TYR A 19 0.39 11.94 -18.67
N VAL A 20 0.95 13.11 -18.94
CA VAL A 20 0.89 14.28 -18.06
C VAL A 20 -0.55 14.72 -17.82
N ILE A 21 -1.40 14.80 -18.88
CA ILE A 21 -2.81 15.12 -18.72
C ILE A 21 -3.54 14.07 -17.90
N LYS A 22 -3.29 12.80 -18.10
CA LYS A 22 -3.88 11.72 -17.29
C LYS A 22 -3.41 11.76 -15.85
N MET A 23 -2.13 12.03 -15.63
CA MET A 23 -1.58 12.18 -14.28
C MET A 23 -2.19 13.44 -13.61
N ASN A 24 -2.21 14.59 -14.28
CA ASN A 24 -2.85 15.79 -13.75
C ASN A 24 -4.34 15.56 -13.44
N ASN A 25 -5.09 14.92 -14.32
CA ASN A 25 -6.48 14.57 -14.05
C ASN A 25 -6.63 13.54 -12.92
N ARG A 26 -5.66 12.67 -12.73
CA ARG A 26 -5.63 11.68 -11.64
C ARG A 26 -5.26 12.31 -10.30
N PHE A 27 -4.35 13.30 -10.30
CA PHE A 27 -3.91 14.02 -9.11
C PHE A 27 -4.79 15.23 -8.78
N ASN A 28 -5.46 15.83 -9.77
CA ASN A 28 -6.44 16.90 -9.55
C ASN A 28 -7.84 16.40 -9.15
N THR A 29 -8.05 15.10 -9.00
CA THR A 29 -9.23 14.57 -8.32
C THR A 29 -9.10 14.72 -6.80
N GLU A 30 -8.73 15.90 -6.32
CA GLU A 30 -8.98 16.34 -4.94
C GLU A 30 -10.48 16.58 -4.68
N VAL A 31 -11.33 16.40 -5.69
CA VAL A 31 -12.77 16.45 -5.50
C VAL A 31 -13.17 15.19 -4.71
N PRO A 32 -13.53 15.33 -3.43
CA PRO A 32 -14.01 14.19 -2.68
C PRO A 32 -15.24 13.63 -3.41
N PRO A 33 -15.33 12.31 -3.54
CA PRO A 33 -16.46 11.69 -4.22
C PRO A 33 -17.76 12.08 -3.54
N LEU A 34 -18.84 12.12 -4.31
CA LEU A 34 -20.19 12.41 -3.82
C LEU A 34 -20.46 11.61 -2.53
N LYS A 35 -21.04 12.29 -1.54
CA LYS A 35 -21.42 11.67 -0.25
C LYS A 35 -22.22 10.40 -0.51
N GLY A 36 -21.73 9.27 0.00
CA GLY A 36 -22.38 7.96 -0.18
C GLY A 36 -21.78 7.08 -1.30
N SER A 37 -20.90 7.59 -2.15
CA SER A 37 -20.20 6.75 -3.12
C SER A 37 -19.23 5.79 -2.42
N LYS A 38 -19.18 4.53 -2.88
CA LYS A 38 -18.19 3.55 -2.44
C LYS A 38 -16.98 3.57 -3.38
N PRO A 39 -15.76 3.36 -2.87
CA PRO A 39 -14.58 3.25 -3.74
C PRO A 39 -14.68 1.99 -4.62
N ILE A 40 -14.27 2.14 -5.88
CA ILE A 40 -14.19 1.03 -6.83
C ILE A 40 -12.71 0.74 -7.05
N TYR A 41 -12.14 -0.14 -6.25
CA TYR A 41 -10.75 -0.55 -6.43
C TYR A 41 -10.59 -1.46 -7.64
N ALA A 42 -9.44 -1.36 -8.29
CA ALA A 42 -9.10 -2.33 -9.33
C ALA A 42 -9.17 -3.76 -8.74
N LYS A 43 -9.80 -4.68 -9.45
CA LYS A 43 -9.99 -6.08 -9.01
C LYS A 43 -8.69 -6.73 -8.51
N LYS A 44 -7.54 -6.43 -9.16
CA LYS A 44 -6.23 -6.93 -8.76
C LYS A 44 -5.73 -6.35 -7.43
N ALA A 45 -6.01 -5.07 -7.14
CA ALA A 45 -5.61 -4.45 -5.87
C ALA A 45 -6.41 -5.05 -4.70
N ASN A 46 -7.72 -5.27 -4.88
CA ASN A 46 -8.55 -5.98 -3.92
C ASN A 46 -8.03 -7.37 -3.59
N LEU A 47 -7.64 -8.13 -4.61
CA LEU A 47 -7.09 -9.46 -4.42
C LEU A 47 -5.79 -9.40 -3.60
N LYS A 48 -4.88 -8.49 -3.91
CA LYS A 48 -3.57 -8.39 -3.25
C LYS A 48 -3.64 -8.15 -1.74
N ALA A 49 -4.69 -7.53 -1.23
CA ALA A 49 -4.87 -7.31 0.21
C ALA A 49 -5.52 -8.49 0.95
N LYS A 50 -6.18 -9.41 0.26
CA LYS A 50 -7.00 -10.46 0.90
C LYS A 50 -6.24 -11.32 1.89
N TRP A 51 -4.97 -11.60 1.64
CA TRP A 51 -4.16 -12.44 2.53
C TRP A 51 -3.99 -11.84 3.93
N THR A 52 -4.14 -10.54 4.11
CA THR A 52 -3.94 -9.88 5.41
C THR A 52 -5.07 -10.20 6.39
N TYR A 53 -6.27 -10.44 5.89
CA TYR A 53 -7.49 -10.70 6.67
C TYR A 53 -8.18 -12.03 6.34
N ASN A 54 -7.57 -12.87 5.52
CA ASN A 54 -8.09 -14.19 5.18
C ASN A 54 -7.08 -15.26 5.60
N SER A 55 -7.50 -16.17 6.48
CA SER A 55 -6.65 -17.25 7.00
C SER A 55 -6.45 -18.43 6.05
N LYS A 56 -7.19 -18.48 4.92
CA LYS A 56 -7.05 -19.57 3.96
C LYS A 56 -5.74 -19.47 3.20
N ASP A 57 -5.02 -20.57 3.08
CA ASP A 57 -3.78 -20.62 2.31
C ASP A 57 -4.02 -20.46 0.80
N ASN A 58 -5.10 -21.05 0.29
CA ASN A 58 -5.51 -20.90 -1.09
C ASN A 58 -6.65 -19.87 -1.20
N ILE A 59 -6.35 -18.69 -1.68
CA ILE A 59 -7.32 -17.63 -1.91
C ILE A 59 -7.66 -17.56 -3.40
N ASN A 60 -8.94 -17.65 -3.73
CA ASN A 60 -9.38 -17.53 -5.13
C ASN A 60 -8.90 -16.24 -5.77
N GLY A 61 -8.19 -16.36 -6.88
CA GLY A 61 -7.58 -15.27 -7.63
C GLY A 61 -6.07 -15.08 -7.37
N TYR A 62 -5.47 -15.89 -6.48
CA TYR A 62 -4.02 -16.01 -6.35
C TYR A 62 -3.54 -17.23 -7.14
N THR A 63 -2.35 -17.13 -7.72
CA THR A 63 -1.73 -18.22 -8.49
C THR A 63 -1.05 -19.24 -7.59
N ASP A 64 -0.49 -18.77 -6.48
CA ASP A 64 0.25 -19.59 -5.51
C ASP A 64 -0.42 -19.54 -4.13
N PRO A 65 -0.20 -20.55 -3.29
CA PRO A 65 -0.58 -20.54 -1.88
C PRO A 65 0.03 -19.34 -1.14
N ILE A 66 -0.69 -18.80 -0.18
CA ILE A 66 -0.25 -17.63 0.60
C ILE A 66 1.02 -17.96 1.40
N SER A 67 1.12 -19.17 1.98
CA SER A 67 2.31 -19.63 2.67
C SER A 67 3.56 -19.59 1.79
N LYS A 68 3.47 -20.09 0.55
CA LYS A 68 4.56 -20.01 -0.44
C LYS A 68 4.92 -18.57 -0.75
N THR A 69 3.92 -17.72 -1.01
CA THR A 69 4.12 -16.30 -1.33
C THR A 69 4.78 -15.55 -0.16
N LYS A 70 4.38 -15.81 1.09
CA LYS A 70 5.00 -15.24 2.29
C LYS A 70 6.48 -15.65 2.40
N ILE A 71 6.80 -16.93 2.19
CA ILE A 71 8.18 -17.42 2.22
C ILE A 71 9.03 -16.70 1.18
N GLU A 72 8.55 -16.55 -0.05
CA GLU A 72 9.28 -15.84 -1.11
C GLU A 72 9.46 -14.35 -0.79
N MET A 73 8.46 -13.71 -0.21
CA MET A 73 8.52 -12.31 0.21
C MET A 73 9.57 -12.11 1.31
N ILE A 74 9.57 -12.97 2.33
CA ILE A 74 10.58 -12.95 3.41
C ILE A 74 11.98 -13.21 2.87
N LYS A 75 12.16 -14.19 1.99
CA LYS A 75 13.46 -14.46 1.33
C LYS A 75 13.99 -13.24 0.56
N ASN A 76 13.12 -12.50 -0.10
CA ASN A 76 13.56 -11.34 -0.88
C ASN A 76 13.97 -10.17 0.02
N ILE A 77 13.24 -9.90 1.09
CA ILE A 77 13.64 -8.85 2.05
C ILE A 77 14.89 -9.24 2.84
N GLU A 78 15.07 -10.54 3.12
CA GLU A 78 16.30 -11.08 3.73
C GLU A 78 17.53 -10.79 2.87
N LYS A 79 17.44 -10.97 1.55
CA LYS A 79 18.54 -10.62 0.63
C LYS A 79 18.89 -9.14 0.72
N LEU A 80 17.87 -8.27 0.80
CA LEU A 80 18.08 -6.84 1.00
C LEU A 80 18.77 -6.56 2.33
N TYR A 81 18.29 -7.15 3.42
CA TYR A 81 18.89 -7.02 4.74
C TYR A 81 20.38 -7.42 4.73
N ILE A 82 20.71 -8.58 4.13
CA ILE A 82 22.11 -9.05 4.02
C ILE A 82 22.96 -8.05 3.24
N LEU A 83 22.44 -7.51 2.13
CA LEU A 83 23.14 -6.50 1.35
C LEU A 83 23.39 -5.22 2.14
N LEU A 84 22.39 -4.72 2.84
CA LEU A 84 22.50 -3.52 3.68
C LEU A 84 23.51 -3.75 4.82
N LYS A 85 23.40 -4.87 5.52
CA LYS A 85 24.32 -5.25 6.61
C LYS A 85 25.78 -5.34 6.14
N LYS A 86 26.02 -5.93 4.96
CA LYS A 86 27.36 -6.01 4.35
C LYS A 86 27.97 -4.61 4.10
N ASN A 87 27.13 -3.61 3.89
CA ASN A 87 27.54 -2.22 3.66
C ASN A 87 27.42 -1.32 4.90
N ASN A 88 27.23 -1.91 6.10
CA ASN A 88 27.04 -1.17 7.36
C ASN A 88 25.85 -0.20 7.33
N ILE A 89 24.81 -0.52 6.56
CA ILE A 89 23.58 0.27 6.48
C ILE A 89 22.52 -0.40 7.35
N LYS A 90 21.96 0.35 8.28
CA LYS A 90 20.86 -0.11 9.11
C LYS A 90 19.55 -0.09 8.33
N MET A 91 18.70 -1.06 8.60
CA MET A 91 17.40 -1.19 7.97
C MET A 91 16.29 -0.88 8.98
N SER A 92 15.39 0.00 8.63
CA SER A 92 14.11 0.16 9.32
C SER A 92 12.98 -0.25 8.38
N LEU A 93 11.93 -0.86 8.91
CA LEU A 93 10.79 -1.32 8.12
C LEU A 93 9.51 -0.71 8.67
N ALA A 94 8.71 -0.14 7.77
CA ALA A 94 7.43 0.44 8.11
C ALA A 94 6.29 -0.32 7.42
N VAL A 95 5.19 -0.53 8.15
CA VAL A 95 3.97 -1.14 7.61
C VAL A 95 2.78 -0.19 7.80
N TYR A 96 1.92 -0.16 6.79
CA TYR A 96 0.69 0.63 6.83
C TYR A 96 -0.47 -0.14 6.20
N PRO A 97 -1.72 0.10 6.61
CA PRO A 97 -2.86 -0.60 6.04
C PRO A 97 -3.18 -0.08 4.65
N TRP A 98 -3.53 -0.97 3.73
CA TRP A 98 -4.17 -0.60 2.49
C TRP A 98 -5.66 -0.32 2.71
N PRO A 99 -6.35 0.38 1.80
CA PRO A 99 -7.77 0.64 1.93
C PRO A 99 -8.62 -0.59 2.24
N GLN A 100 -8.35 -1.73 1.57
CA GLN A 100 -9.06 -2.98 1.80
C GLN A 100 -8.72 -3.62 3.16
N THR A 101 -7.49 -3.41 3.62
CA THR A 101 -7.07 -3.83 4.96
C THR A 101 -7.82 -3.02 6.02
N LEU A 102 -7.92 -1.69 5.84
CA LEU A 102 -8.73 -0.85 6.73
C LEU A 102 -10.20 -1.27 6.78
N GLU A 103 -10.77 -1.70 5.66
CA GLU A 103 -12.17 -2.15 5.61
C GLU A 103 -12.38 -3.48 6.32
N ASN A 104 -11.50 -4.47 6.11
CA ASN A 104 -11.75 -5.88 6.39
C ASN A 104 -10.87 -6.51 7.47
N ASP A 105 -9.81 -5.81 7.92
CA ASP A 105 -8.84 -6.32 8.88
C ASP A 105 -8.93 -5.58 10.22
N THR A 106 -8.02 -5.91 11.13
CA THR A 106 -7.90 -5.32 12.46
C THR A 106 -6.50 -4.75 12.69
N VAL A 107 -6.29 -4.08 13.81
CA VAL A 107 -4.98 -3.60 14.24
C VAL A 107 -3.97 -4.75 14.44
N ASP A 108 -4.47 -5.94 14.81
CA ASP A 108 -3.68 -7.17 15.02
C ASP A 108 -3.47 -7.97 13.74
N SER A 109 -3.38 -7.30 12.62
CA SER A 109 -3.21 -7.91 11.30
C SER A 109 -2.05 -8.92 11.25
N GLN A 110 -2.27 -10.05 10.59
CA GLN A 110 -1.18 -11.00 10.31
C GLN A 110 -0.06 -10.39 9.45
N HIS A 111 -0.36 -9.32 8.71
CA HIS A 111 0.65 -8.53 7.99
C HIS A 111 1.61 -7.85 8.96
N VAL A 112 1.09 -7.21 10.00
CA VAL A 112 1.91 -6.56 11.04
C VAL A 112 2.77 -7.61 11.75
N LYS A 113 2.16 -8.69 12.25
CA LYS A 113 2.86 -9.76 12.99
C LYS A 113 4.02 -10.37 12.20
N MET A 114 3.80 -10.65 10.93
CA MET A 114 4.83 -11.22 10.06
C MET A 114 6.06 -10.31 9.92
N TRP A 115 5.86 -9.00 9.75
CA TRP A 115 6.96 -8.07 9.59
C TRP A 115 7.61 -7.68 10.91
N GLU A 116 6.84 -7.64 11.99
CA GLU A 116 7.36 -7.46 13.34
C GLU A 116 8.30 -8.61 13.72
N GLU A 117 7.87 -9.86 13.50
CA GLU A 117 8.69 -11.06 13.70
C GLU A 117 9.98 -11.04 12.87
N PHE A 118 9.87 -10.65 11.59
CA PHE A 118 11.05 -10.49 10.74
C PHE A 118 12.03 -9.46 11.31
N CYS A 119 11.53 -8.38 11.88
CA CYS A 119 12.33 -7.28 12.37
C CYS A 119 13.00 -7.51 13.73
N LEU A 120 12.56 -8.47 14.55
CA LEU A 120 13.02 -8.68 15.94
C LEU A 120 14.55 -8.60 16.14
N ASN A 121 15.34 -9.12 15.18
CA ASN A 121 16.80 -9.14 15.26
C ASN A 121 17.48 -8.58 14.01
N LYS A 122 16.76 -7.86 13.16
CA LYS A 122 17.26 -7.42 11.87
C LYS A 122 17.07 -5.92 11.62
N CYS A 123 15.96 -5.36 12.09
CA CYS A 123 15.66 -3.95 11.87
C CYS A 123 16.20 -3.10 13.02
N GLU A 124 16.64 -1.89 12.70
CA GLU A 124 16.91 -0.86 13.70
C GLU A 124 15.61 -0.39 14.34
N LYS A 125 14.57 -0.23 13.50
CA LYS A 125 13.21 0.10 13.95
C LYS A 125 12.18 -0.66 13.13
N PHE A 126 11.14 -1.15 13.80
CA PHE A 126 9.90 -1.57 13.18
C PHE A 126 8.82 -0.52 13.45
N ILE A 127 8.22 0.02 12.40
CA ILE A 127 7.29 1.14 12.49
C ILE A 127 5.91 0.66 12.02
N ASN A 128 4.99 0.59 12.98
CA ASN A 128 3.64 0.12 12.72
C ASN A 128 2.65 1.29 12.67
N PHE A 129 2.19 1.64 11.48
CA PHE A 129 1.19 2.69 11.28
C PHE A 129 -0.26 2.22 11.44
N PHE A 130 -0.52 0.92 11.59
CA PHE A 130 -1.87 0.40 11.76
C PHE A 130 -2.65 1.06 12.89
N PRO A 131 -2.11 1.18 14.12
CA PRO A 131 -2.83 1.80 15.23
C PRO A 131 -3.34 3.21 14.90
N TYR A 132 -2.55 4.03 14.22
CA TYR A 132 -2.93 5.39 13.86
C TYR A 132 -4.13 5.42 12.92
N PHE A 133 -4.08 4.68 11.82
CA PHE A 133 -5.19 4.61 10.86
C PHE A 133 -6.44 3.92 11.43
N PHE A 134 -6.29 2.93 12.29
CA PHE A 134 -7.41 2.26 12.94
C PHE A 134 -8.05 3.13 14.03
N ASN A 135 -7.31 4.03 14.67
CA ASN A 135 -7.88 5.05 15.55
C ASN A 135 -8.72 6.05 14.73
N GLU A 136 -8.19 6.59 13.64
CA GLU A 136 -8.97 7.45 12.74
C GLU A 136 -10.26 6.75 12.24
N LYS A 137 -10.18 5.45 11.96
CA LYS A 137 -11.35 4.65 11.57
C LYS A 137 -12.39 4.55 12.71
N LYS A 138 -11.98 4.46 13.98
CA LYS A 138 -12.90 4.43 15.13
C LYS A 138 -13.60 5.76 15.29
N GLU A 139 -12.87 6.86 15.19
CA GLU A 139 -13.39 8.22 15.36
C GLU A 139 -14.36 8.65 14.24
N SER A 140 -14.22 8.06 13.04
CA SER A 140 -15.03 8.45 11.91
C SER A 140 -15.69 7.27 11.18
N SER A 141 -15.03 6.71 10.22
CA SER A 141 -15.34 5.47 9.50
C SER A 141 -14.23 5.14 8.52
N HIS A 142 -14.13 3.88 8.05
CA HIS A 142 -13.14 3.53 7.03
C HIS A 142 -13.28 4.39 5.76
N LEU A 143 -14.49 4.74 5.33
CA LEU A 143 -14.70 5.57 4.13
C LEU A 143 -14.21 7.01 4.33
N ASN A 144 -14.34 7.57 5.52
CA ASN A 144 -13.82 8.90 5.83
C ASN A 144 -12.30 8.90 5.85
N VAL A 145 -11.68 7.90 6.47
CA VAL A 145 -10.21 7.70 6.43
C VAL A 145 -9.71 7.62 4.99
N LEU A 146 -10.41 6.86 4.12
CA LEU A 146 -10.03 6.76 2.71
C LEU A 146 -10.15 8.08 1.97
N ARG A 147 -11.22 8.87 2.20
CA ARG A 147 -11.39 10.19 1.60
C ARG A 147 -10.33 11.18 2.05
N GLU A 148 -9.91 11.08 3.28
CA GLU A 148 -8.99 12.01 3.88
C GLU A 148 -7.54 11.73 3.51
N PHE A 149 -7.12 10.46 3.57
CA PHE A 149 -5.71 10.10 3.51
C PHE A 149 -5.28 9.39 2.22
N TYR A 150 -6.21 8.90 1.41
CA TYR A 150 -5.89 8.16 0.18
C TYR A 150 -6.40 8.88 -1.07
N PHE A 151 -5.78 8.62 -2.19
CA PHE A 151 -6.42 8.94 -3.47
C PHE A 151 -7.65 8.05 -3.64
N TRP A 152 -8.79 8.65 -3.93
CA TRP A 152 -10.02 7.89 -4.10
C TRP A 152 -9.90 6.86 -5.22
N ASN A 153 -10.33 5.63 -4.96
CA ASN A 153 -10.17 4.47 -5.84
C ASN A 153 -8.72 4.00 -6.07
N ASP A 154 -7.77 4.44 -5.24
CA ASP A 154 -6.38 4.00 -5.32
C ASP A 154 -5.89 3.49 -3.95
N VAL A 155 -4.76 2.81 -3.94
CA VAL A 155 -4.11 2.30 -2.72
C VAL A 155 -3.04 3.25 -2.17
N HIS A 156 -2.74 4.33 -2.90
CA HIS A 156 -1.70 5.27 -2.53
C HIS A 156 -2.26 6.41 -1.67
N PHE A 157 -1.42 6.94 -0.80
CA PHE A 157 -1.76 8.12 -0.01
C PHE A 157 -1.83 9.37 -0.87
N ASN A 158 -2.78 10.25 -0.54
CA ASN A 158 -2.82 11.62 -1.03
C ASN A 158 -1.86 12.52 -0.23
N LYS A 159 -1.87 13.83 -0.48
CA LYS A 159 -1.01 14.79 0.23
C LYS A 159 -1.21 14.74 1.75
N LYS A 160 -2.45 14.70 2.23
CA LYS A 160 -2.76 14.62 3.66
C LYS A 160 -2.25 13.32 4.28
N GLY A 161 -2.45 12.19 3.60
CA GLY A 161 -1.97 10.89 4.07
C GLY A 161 -0.46 10.84 4.18
N ASN A 162 0.27 11.44 3.22
CA ASN A 162 1.72 11.53 3.28
C ASN A 162 2.21 12.45 4.42
N ILE A 163 1.53 13.58 4.67
CA ILE A 163 1.82 14.47 5.81
C ILE A 163 1.58 13.71 7.12
N PHE A 164 0.43 13.07 7.26
CA PHE A 164 0.07 12.28 8.45
C PHE A 164 1.12 11.19 8.76
N LEU A 165 1.56 10.45 7.75
CA LEU A 165 2.64 9.47 7.92
C LEU A 165 3.96 10.13 8.31
N GLY A 166 4.30 11.27 7.71
CA GLY A 166 5.52 12.01 8.01
C GLY A 166 5.56 12.50 9.45
N GLU A 167 4.45 13.04 9.97
CA GLU A 167 4.31 13.45 11.38
C GLU A 167 4.52 12.27 12.32
N LYS A 168 3.84 11.14 12.08
CA LYS A 168 4.00 9.94 12.90
C LYS A 168 5.38 9.30 12.78
N LEU A 169 6.04 9.45 11.64
CA LEU A 169 7.42 9.00 11.47
C LEU A 169 8.40 9.86 12.25
N ALA A 170 8.20 11.19 12.29
CA ALA A 170 9.05 12.11 13.05
C ALA A 170 9.02 11.82 14.56
N ASP A 171 7.89 11.32 15.08
CA ASP A 171 7.78 10.91 16.50
C ASP A 171 8.64 9.66 16.83
N VAL A 172 9.13 8.95 15.81
CA VAL A 172 9.91 7.71 15.98
C VAL A 172 11.43 7.96 15.86
N PHE A 173 11.85 9.00 15.16
CA PHE A 173 13.26 9.33 14.90
C PHE A 173 13.70 10.60 15.59
#